data_f82602a4b974d8b284f0bf336995a215
#
_entry.id   f82602a4b974d8b284f0bf336995a215
#
_cell.length_a   1.000
_cell.length_b   1.000
_cell.length_c   1.000
_cell.angle_alpha   90.00
_cell.angle_beta   90.00
_cell.angle_gamma   90.00
#
_symmetry.space_group_name_H-M   'P 1'
#
loop_
_entity.id
_entity.type
_entity.pdbx_description
1 polymer ?
#
loop_
_entity_poly.entity_id
_entity_poly.type
_entity_poly.pdbx_seq_one_letter_code
_entity_poly.pdbx_strand_id
1 'polypeptide(L)'
;MARLRFTERAERDLVEIGDFIARDNPVAAAQFVALLEQRCSLLAVHPLAGRARDELIKGLRSLAYGRYVIFYRAIEDGAEIVRVLHGARDVRRALRGV
;
A
#
# COMPACT_ATOMS: atom_id res chain seq x y z
N MET A 1 21.05 -2.92 -0.55
CA MET A 1 19.89 -3.07 0.34
C MET A 1 18.69 -2.39 -0.29
N ALA A 2 17.55 -3.07 -0.33
CA ALA A 2 16.32 -2.51 -0.93
C ALA A 2 15.75 -1.39 -0.06
N ARG A 3 15.34 -0.30 -0.70
CA ARG A 3 14.80 0.87 -0.02
C ARG A 3 13.28 0.86 -0.07
N LEU A 4 12.65 1.02 1.08
CA LEU A 4 11.20 1.14 1.19
C LEU A 4 10.85 2.53 1.69
N ARG A 5 10.01 3.22 0.93
CA ARG A 5 9.52 4.55 1.28
C ARG A 5 8.00 4.53 1.31
N PHE A 6 7.43 5.38 2.16
CA PHE A 6 5.98 5.60 2.21
C PHE A 6 5.72 7.08 1.98
N THR A 7 4.74 7.38 1.17
CA THR A 7 4.23 8.76 1.12
C THR A 7 3.56 9.06 2.46
N GLU A 8 3.46 10.31 2.79
CA GLU A 8 2.75 10.76 3.98
C GLU A 8 1.30 10.25 4.00
N ARG A 9 0.68 10.25 2.83
CA ARG A 9 -0.69 9.75 2.68
C ARG A 9 -0.78 8.25 2.92
N ALA A 10 0.18 7.48 2.43
CA ALA A 10 0.23 6.04 2.67
C ALA A 10 0.40 5.72 4.16
N GLU A 11 1.23 6.49 4.86
CA GLU A 11 1.38 6.33 6.30
C GLU A 11 0.05 6.55 7.03
N ARG A 12 -0.69 7.58 6.65
CA ARG A 12 -2.02 7.84 7.21
C ARG A 12 -3.00 6.72 6.87
N ASP A 13 -2.92 6.16 5.67
CA ASP A 13 -3.76 5.01 5.30
C ASP A 13 -3.53 3.85 6.25
N LEU A 14 -2.27 3.54 6.59
CA LEU A 14 -1.95 2.44 7.51
C LEU A 14 -2.51 2.70 8.90
N VAL A 15 -2.41 3.93 9.40
CA VAL A 15 -2.98 4.29 10.69
C VAL A 15 -4.50 4.13 10.68
N GLU A 16 -5.16 4.62 9.64
CA GLU A 16 -6.62 4.53 9.52
C GLU A 16 -7.09 3.08 9.42
N ILE A 17 -6.37 2.24 8.68
CA ILE A 17 -6.67 0.81 8.58
C ILE A 17 -6.55 0.14 9.95
N GLY A 18 -5.46 0.40 10.65
CA GLY A 18 -5.23 -0.14 11.98
C GLY A 18 -6.32 0.29 12.97
N ASP A 19 -6.67 1.56 12.97
CA ASP A 19 -7.71 2.10 13.85
C ASP A 19 -9.08 1.48 13.56
N PHE A 20 -9.40 1.31 12.28
CA PHE A 20 -10.67 0.71 11.86
C PHE A 20 -10.81 -0.72 12.38
N ILE A 21 -9.76 -1.54 12.20
CA ILE A 21 -9.77 -2.93 12.65
C ILE A 21 -9.75 -3.00 14.18
N ALA A 22 -9.02 -2.09 14.83
CA ALA A 22 -8.85 -2.07 16.27
C ALA A 22 -10.15 -1.78 17.04
N ARG A 23 -11.15 -1.18 16.37
CA ARG A 23 -12.47 -0.95 16.97
C ARG A 23 -13.10 -2.25 17.44
N ASP A 24 -12.89 -3.33 16.67
CA ASP A 24 -13.44 -4.63 17.00
C ASP A 24 -12.40 -5.56 17.64
N ASN A 25 -11.14 -5.47 17.23
CA ASN A 25 -10.10 -6.40 17.67
C ASN A 25 -8.71 -5.77 17.59
N PRO A 26 -8.20 -5.18 18.70
CA PRO A 26 -6.89 -4.54 18.70
C PRO A 26 -5.73 -5.46 18.35
N VAL A 27 -5.79 -6.72 18.78
CA VAL A 27 -4.73 -7.70 18.47
C VAL A 27 -4.69 -7.99 16.98
N ALA A 28 -5.85 -8.22 16.38
CA ALA A 28 -5.96 -8.47 14.95
C ALA A 28 -5.48 -7.25 14.14
N ALA A 29 -5.75 -6.04 14.62
CA ALA A 29 -5.30 -4.81 13.98
C ALA A 29 -3.77 -4.75 13.90
N ALA A 30 -3.10 -5.01 15.03
CA ALA A 30 -1.63 -4.99 15.07
C ALA A 30 -1.03 -6.06 14.17
N GLN A 31 -1.59 -7.26 14.17
CA GLN A 31 -1.14 -8.35 13.32
C GLN A 31 -1.32 -8.02 11.84
N PHE A 32 -2.47 -7.47 11.47
CA PHE A 32 -2.76 -7.15 10.08
C PHE A 32 -1.82 -6.07 9.54
N VAL A 33 -1.62 -5.01 10.31
CA VAL A 33 -0.72 -3.91 9.89
C VAL A 33 0.71 -4.42 9.76
N ALA A 34 1.17 -5.26 10.68
CA ALA A 34 2.53 -5.83 10.62
C ALA A 34 2.71 -6.68 9.35
N LEU A 35 1.72 -7.50 8.99
CA LEU A 35 1.78 -8.32 7.79
C LEU A 35 1.73 -7.46 6.52
N LEU A 36 0.93 -6.41 6.54
CA LEU A 36 0.84 -5.45 5.44
C LEU A 36 2.19 -4.76 5.21
N GLU A 37 2.85 -4.35 6.28
CA GLU A 37 4.19 -3.75 6.20
C GLU A 37 5.23 -4.73 5.67
N GLN A 38 5.16 -6.01 6.06
CA GLN A 38 6.02 -7.06 5.50
C GLN A 38 5.81 -7.20 3.99
N ARG A 39 4.57 -7.13 3.54
CA ARG A 39 4.27 -7.20 2.11
C ARG A 39 4.88 -6.01 1.37
N CYS A 40 4.82 -4.82 1.96
CA CYS A 40 5.47 -3.64 1.39
C CYS A 40 6.99 -3.83 1.29
N SER A 41 7.60 -4.43 2.30
CA SER A 41 9.04 -4.72 2.29
C SER A 41 9.41 -5.67 1.16
N LEU A 42 8.57 -6.67 0.88
CA LEU A 42 8.80 -7.57 -0.26
C LEU A 42 8.72 -6.83 -1.59
N LEU A 43 7.85 -5.84 -1.71
CA LEU A 43 7.75 -5.02 -2.92
C LEU A 43 9.01 -4.18 -3.12
N ALA A 44 9.67 -3.76 -2.05
CA ALA A 44 10.94 -3.05 -2.17
C ALA A 44 12.04 -3.94 -2.75
N VAL A 45 12.02 -5.23 -2.44
CA VAL A 45 12.98 -6.23 -2.97
C VAL A 45 12.59 -6.65 -4.40
N HIS A 46 11.29 -6.75 -4.68
CA HIS A 46 10.75 -7.18 -5.97
C HIS A 46 9.78 -6.13 -6.52
N PRO A 47 10.27 -4.95 -6.95
CA PRO A 47 9.36 -3.84 -7.29
C PRO A 47 8.50 -4.08 -8.52
N LEU A 48 8.81 -5.07 -9.34
CA LEU A 48 8.00 -5.40 -10.51
C LEU A 48 7.00 -6.53 -10.25
N ALA A 49 6.90 -7.01 -9.00
CA ALA A 49 5.99 -8.10 -8.65
C ALA A 49 4.51 -7.73 -8.78
N GLY A 50 4.16 -6.47 -8.51
CA GLY A 50 2.79 -6.02 -8.65
C GLY A 50 2.39 -5.78 -10.09
N ARG A 51 1.09 -5.69 -10.30
CA ARG A 51 0.50 -5.46 -11.61
C ARG A 51 0.68 -4.00 -12.03
N ALA A 52 1.05 -3.77 -13.28
CA ALA A 52 1.14 -2.41 -13.83
C ALA A 52 -0.26 -1.77 -13.90
N ARG A 53 -0.35 -0.53 -13.49
CA ARG A 53 -1.59 0.23 -13.43
C ARG A 53 -1.43 1.59 -14.14
N ASP A 54 -0.80 1.55 -15.33
CA ASP A 54 -0.56 2.78 -16.11
C ASP A 54 -1.86 3.46 -16.55
N GLU A 55 -2.95 2.71 -16.62
CA GLU A 55 -4.26 3.28 -16.91
C GLU A 55 -4.74 4.26 -15.83
N LEU A 56 -4.21 4.13 -14.61
CA LEU A 56 -4.51 5.03 -13.51
C LEU A 56 -3.49 6.18 -13.44
N ILE A 57 -2.22 5.82 -13.31
CA ILE A 57 -1.11 6.76 -13.26
C ILE A 57 0.09 6.04 -13.87
N LYS A 58 0.80 6.70 -14.77
CA LYS A 58 1.98 6.12 -15.41
C LYS A 58 3.01 5.70 -14.36
N GLY A 59 3.49 4.47 -14.45
CA GLY A 59 4.47 3.90 -13.55
C GLY A 59 3.92 3.36 -12.25
N LEU A 60 2.62 3.52 -12.01
CA LEU A 60 1.97 2.98 -10.83
C LEU A 60 1.80 1.47 -10.95
N ARG A 61 1.96 0.77 -9.83
CA ARG A 61 1.71 -0.66 -9.72
C ARG A 61 0.80 -0.95 -8.55
N SER A 62 0.20 -2.13 -8.52
CA SER A 62 -0.67 -2.52 -7.41
C SER A 62 -0.49 -3.98 -7.03
N LEU A 63 -0.69 -4.28 -5.76
CA LEU A 63 -0.71 -5.62 -5.22
C LEU A 63 -1.84 -5.73 -4.21
N ALA A 64 -2.74 -6.69 -4.43
CA ALA A 64 -3.83 -6.92 -3.49
C ALA A 64 -3.32 -7.65 -2.24
N TYR A 65 -3.83 -7.25 -1.08
CA TYR A 65 -3.55 -7.92 0.17
C TYR A 65 -4.83 -7.92 1.03
N GLY A 66 -5.42 -9.10 1.16
CA GLY A 66 -6.73 -9.21 1.79
C GLY A 66 -7.76 -8.38 1.03
N ARG A 67 -8.47 -7.52 1.73
CA ARG A 67 -9.47 -6.62 1.13
C ARG A 67 -8.88 -5.28 0.70
N TYR A 68 -7.56 -5.11 0.82
CA TYR A 68 -6.88 -3.86 0.52
C TYR A 68 -6.01 -4.03 -0.71
N VAL A 69 -5.66 -2.90 -1.31
CA VAL A 69 -4.77 -2.85 -2.46
C VAL A 69 -3.65 -1.87 -2.14
N ILE A 70 -2.42 -2.35 -2.27
CA ILE A 70 -1.22 -1.55 -2.10
C ILE A 70 -0.89 -0.93 -3.46
N PHE A 71 -0.95 0.39 -3.56
CA PHE A 71 -0.51 1.12 -4.74
C PHE A 71 0.88 1.66 -4.49
N TYR A 72 1.80 1.36 -5.39
CA TYR A 72 3.20 1.71 -5.23
C TYR A 72 3.85 1.97 -6.57
N ARG A 73 5.06 2.49 -6.53
CA ARG A 73 5.89 2.64 -7.73
C ARG A 73 7.30 2.17 -7.43
N ALA A 74 7.97 1.65 -8.47
CA ALA A 74 9.38 1.31 -8.37
C ALA A 74 10.18 2.61 -8.30
N ILE A 75 11.18 2.64 -7.44
CA ILE A 75 12.17 3.70 -7.37
C ILE A 75 13.55 3.08 -7.64
N GLU A 76 14.58 3.89 -7.75
CA GLU A 76 15.90 3.44 -8.19
C GLU A 76 16.39 2.19 -7.44
N ASP A 77 16.20 2.14 -6.14
CA ASP A 77 16.72 1.07 -5.29
C ASP A 77 15.64 0.37 -4.45
N GLY A 78 14.38 0.42 -4.88
CA GLY A 78 13.30 -0.22 -4.13
C GLY A 78 11.92 0.18 -4.58
N ALA A 79 11.05 0.48 -3.62
CA ALA A 79 9.67 0.87 -3.88
C ALA A 79 9.21 2.00 -2.97
N GLU A 80 8.33 2.83 -3.50
CA GLU A 80 7.62 3.84 -2.71
C GLU A 80 6.15 3.48 -2.68
N ILE A 81 5.61 3.30 -1.47
CA ILE A 81 4.19 3.02 -1.29
C ILE A 81 3.43 4.35 -1.37
N VAL A 82 2.52 4.44 -2.32
CA VAL A 82 1.80 5.67 -2.66
C VAL A 82 0.49 5.76 -1.90
N ARG A 83 -0.30 4.70 -1.89
CA ARG A 83 -1.56 4.59 -1.15
C ARG A 83 -1.81 3.13 -0.77
N VAL A 84 -2.57 2.92 0.30
CA VAL A 84 -3.14 1.61 0.64
C VAL A 84 -4.64 1.82 0.80
N LEU A 85 -5.44 1.22 -0.09
CA LEU A 85 -6.87 1.50 -0.19
C LEU A 85 -7.69 0.22 -0.08
N HIS A 86 -8.86 0.32 0.55
CA HIS A 86 -9.82 -0.78 0.51
C HIS A 86 -10.29 -0.98 -0.94
N GLY A 87 -10.37 -2.25 -1.36
CA GLY A 87 -10.68 -2.59 -2.76
C GLY A 87 -12.04 -2.12 -3.26
N ALA A 88 -12.98 -1.84 -2.34
CA ALA A 88 -14.31 -1.32 -2.70
C ALA A 88 -14.32 0.18 -2.97
N ARG A 89 -13.22 0.87 -2.70
CA ARG A 89 -13.13 2.32 -2.85
C ARG A 89 -13.03 2.74 -4.30
N ASP A 90 -13.48 3.95 -4.62
CA ASP A 90 -13.25 4.57 -5.92
C ASP A 90 -11.78 4.95 -6.02
N VAL A 91 -11.01 4.07 -6.66
CA VAL A 91 -9.55 4.17 -6.74
C VAL A 91 -9.12 5.42 -7.52
N ARG A 92 -9.79 5.72 -8.62
CA ARG A 92 -9.41 6.89 -9.43
C ARG A 92 -9.55 8.17 -8.63
N ARG A 93 -10.64 8.28 -7.87
CA ARG A 93 -10.89 9.44 -7.02
C ARG A 93 -9.87 9.53 -5.88
N ALA A 94 -9.58 8.40 -5.24
CA ALA A 94 -8.64 8.33 -4.12
C ALA A 94 -7.21 8.65 -4.54
N LEU A 95 -6.85 8.40 -5.79
CA LEU A 95 -5.50 8.65 -6.31
C LEU A 95 -5.30 10.08 -6.85
N ARG A 96 -6.32 10.91 -6.82
CA ARG A 96 -6.17 12.30 -7.24
C ARG A 96 -5.16 13.02 -6.35
N GLY A 97 -4.26 13.78 -6.96
CA GLY A 97 -3.24 14.53 -6.24
C GLY A 97 -2.03 13.71 -5.83
N VAL A 98 -1.97 12.49 -6.27
CA VAL A 98 -0.82 11.61 -5.99
C VAL A 98 0.28 11.78 -7.05
#